data_a06eebcd8ab96f517deefdb5cbd50dc7
#
_entry.id   a06eebcd8ab96f517deefdb5cbd50dc7
#
_cell.length_a   1.000
_cell.length_b   1.000
_cell.length_c   1.000
_cell.angle_alpha   90.00
_cell.angle_beta   90.00
_cell.angle_gamma   90.00
#
_symmetry.space_group_name_H-M   'P 1'
#
loop_
_entity.id
_entity.type
_entity.pdbx_description
1 polymer ?
#
loop_
_entity_poly.entity_id
_entity_poly.type
_entity_poly.pdbx_seq_one_letter_code
_entity_poly.pdbx_strand_id
1 'polypeptide(L)'
;MAVGEAITNIASAKIDNLGRIKLSANWMAAAGHPGEDARLYDAVRTVGMDLCPALGIAIPVGKDSMSMRTVWEDGGEQRSVTAPLSLIVTAFAPTTDVRKALTPEL
;
A
#
# COMPACT_ATOMS: atom_id res chain seq x y z
N MET A 1 2.18 -7.48 3.73
CA MET A 1 1.14 -7.12 4.75
C MET A 1 0.11 -6.15 4.17
N ALA A 2 0.45 -4.97 3.63
CA ALA A 2 -0.53 -3.96 3.16
C ALA A 2 -1.59 -4.49 2.18
N VAL A 3 -1.20 -5.27 1.17
CA VAL A 3 -2.15 -5.89 0.23
C VAL A 3 -3.06 -6.90 0.94
N GLY A 4 -2.49 -7.75 1.83
CA GLY A 4 -3.27 -8.72 2.59
C GLY A 4 -4.29 -8.05 3.51
N GLU A 5 -3.91 -6.97 4.18
CA GLU A 5 -4.83 -6.16 5.00
C GLU A 5 -5.97 -5.59 4.17
N ALA A 6 -5.66 -4.97 3.03
CA ALA A 6 -6.68 -4.39 2.14
C ALA A 6 -7.68 -5.45 1.65
N ILE A 7 -7.22 -6.65 1.30
CA ILE A 7 -8.08 -7.76 0.89
C ILE A 7 -8.93 -8.24 2.05
N THR A 8 -8.36 -8.39 3.23
CA THR A 8 -9.07 -8.82 4.44
C THR A 8 -10.18 -7.82 4.80
N ASN A 9 -9.87 -6.52 4.73
CA ASN A 9 -10.85 -5.48 5.03
C ASN A 9 -12.01 -5.48 4.03
N ILE A 10 -11.74 -5.58 2.73
CA ILE A 10 -12.80 -5.57 1.71
C ILE A 10 -13.62 -6.87 1.71
N ALA A 11 -13.09 -7.97 2.25
CA ALA A 11 -13.80 -9.23 2.37
C ALA A 11 -15.03 -9.16 3.28
N SER A 12 -15.17 -8.09 4.07
CA SER A 12 -16.40 -7.82 4.83
C SER A 12 -17.61 -7.50 3.94
N ALA A 13 -17.37 -7.04 2.70
CA ALA A 13 -18.42 -6.75 1.74
C ALA A 13 -18.72 -7.98 0.87
N LYS A 14 -19.96 -8.11 0.41
CA LYS A 14 -20.35 -9.16 -0.53
C LYS A 14 -19.85 -8.84 -1.93
N ILE A 15 -18.63 -9.26 -2.23
CA ILE A 15 -18.01 -9.19 -3.56
C ILE A 15 -18.11 -10.56 -4.25
N ASP A 16 -18.04 -10.57 -5.56
CA ASP A 16 -18.22 -11.80 -6.36
C ASP A 16 -16.99 -12.71 -6.26
N ASN A 17 -15.81 -12.20 -6.60
CA ASN A 17 -14.55 -12.94 -6.52
C ASN A 17 -13.36 -11.98 -6.41
N LEU A 18 -12.18 -12.51 -6.10
CA LEU A 18 -10.94 -11.73 -5.94
C LEU A 18 -10.57 -10.92 -7.20
N GLY A 19 -10.82 -11.44 -8.39
CA GLY A 19 -10.52 -10.74 -9.64
C GLY A 19 -11.31 -9.44 -9.84
N ARG A 20 -12.40 -9.24 -9.09
CA ARG A 20 -13.19 -7.99 -9.11
C ARG A 20 -12.53 -6.88 -8.27
N ILE A 21 -11.61 -7.23 -7.40
CA ILE A 21 -10.87 -6.26 -6.59
C ILE A 21 -9.85 -5.55 -7.47
N LYS A 22 -9.80 -4.24 -7.36
CA LYS A 22 -8.75 -3.38 -7.89
C LYS A 22 -8.11 -2.63 -6.74
N LEU A 23 -6.80 -2.43 -6.83
CA LEU A 23 -6.04 -1.73 -5.79
C LEU A 23 -5.59 -0.37 -6.30
N SER A 24 -5.52 0.59 -5.38
CA SER A 24 -4.73 1.79 -5.51
C SER A 24 -3.57 1.71 -4.52
N ALA A 25 -2.37 2.01 -4.97
CA ALA A 25 -1.18 1.94 -4.13
C ALA A 25 -0.48 3.30 -4.02
N ASN A 26 -0.10 3.67 -2.80
CA ASN A 26 0.77 4.81 -2.55
C ASN A 26 2.09 4.30 -1.95
N TRP A 27 3.16 4.46 -2.73
CA TRP A 27 4.52 4.06 -2.35
C TRP A 27 5.23 5.25 -1.73
N MET A 28 5.74 5.11 -0.51
CA MET A 28 6.41 6.19 0.19
C MET A 28 7.82 5.76 0.60
N ALA A 29 8.82 6.53 0.16
CA ALA A 29 10.23 6.26 0.42
C ALA A 29 11.02 7.56 0.54
N ALA A 30 12.14 7.50 1.26
CA ALA A 30 13.16 8.54 1.24
C ALA A 30 14.16 8.22 0.13
N ALA A 31 13.80 8.53 -1.13
CA ALA A 31 14.63 8.23 -2.28
C ALA A 31 16.03 8.87 -2.15
N GLY A 32 17.05 8.11 -2.51
CA GLY A 32 18.45 8.53 -2.40
C GLY A 32 19.05 8.37 -0.99
N HIS A 33 18.26 8.07 0.03
CA HIS A 33 18.81 7.72 1.34
C HIS A 33 19.38 6.29 1.28
N PRO A 34 20.55 6.02 1.88
CA PRO A 34 21.20 4.71 1.81
C PRO A 34 20.26 3.54 2.12
N GLY A 35 20.13 2.62 1.16
CA GLY A 35 19.32 1.40 1.27
C GLY A 35 17.83 1.56 0.92
N GLU A 36 17.28 2.79 0.87
CA GLU A 36 15.83 2.98 0.65
C GLU A 36 15.42 2.69 -0.81
N ASP A 37 16.24 3.03 -1.79
CA ASP A 37 15.93 2.73 -3.19
C ASP A 37 15.88 1.23 -3.46
N ALA A 38 16.80 0.45 -2.88
CA ALA A 38 16.79 -1.01 -2.98
C ALA A 38 15.55 -1.62 -2.32
N ARG A 39 15.16 -1.13 -1.14
CA ARG A 39 13.95 -1.58 -0.45
C ARG A 39 12.69 -1.27 -1.24
N LEU A 40 12.62 -0.09 -1.86
CA LEU A 40 11.50 0.28 -2.73
C LEU A 40 11.41 -0.64 -3.93
N TYR A 41 12.53 -0.91 -4.59
CA TYR A 41 12.60 -1.83 -5.73
C TYR A 41 12.09 -3.23 -5.34
N ASP A 42 12.58 -3.79 -4.23
CA ASP A 42 12.17 -5.11 -3.77
C ASP A 42 10.69 -5.17 -3.41
N ALA A 43 10.15 -4.12 -2.77
CA ALA A 43 8.74 -4.04 -2.43
C ALA A 43 7.85 -3.97 -3.69
N VAL A 44 8.20 -3.12 -4.66
CA VAL A 44 7.46 -3.01 -5.93
C VAL A 44 7.50 -4.31 -6.70
N ARG A 45 8.66 -4.96 -6.78
CA ARG A 45 8.83 -6.25 -7.43
C ARG A 45 7.97 -7.33 -6.77
N THR A 46 8.04 -7.46 -5.45
CA THR A 46 7.27 -8.44 -4.70
C THR A 46 5.77 -8.27 -4.89
N VAL A 47 5.27 -7.05 -4.80
CA VAL A 47 3.84 -6.77 -4.97
C VAL A 47 3.40 -6.91 -6.42
N GLY A 48 4.15 -6.32 -7.35
CA GLY A 48 3.73 -6.21 -8.76
C GLY A 48 4.06 -7.43 -9.61
N MET A 49 5.10 -8.18 -9.28
CA MET A 49 5.54 -9.33 -10.09
C MET A 49 5.17 -10.68 -9.47
N ASP A 50 5.11 -10.76 -8.14
CA ASP A 50 4.87 -12.02 -7.46
C ASP A 50 3.46 -12.10 -6.86
N LEU A 51 3.11 -11.19 -5.96
CA LEU A 51 1.88 -11.29 -5.15
C LEU A 51 0.61 -11.00 -5.97
N CYS A 52 0.52 -9.84 -6.59
CA CYS A 52 -0.69 -9.44 -7.30
C CYS A 52 -0.99 -10.32 -8.52
N PRO A 53 -0.01 -10.74 -9.33
CA PRO A 53 -0.24 -11.74 -10.38
C PRO A 53 -0.76 -13.07 -9.85
N ALA A 54 -0.19 -13.58 -8.74
CA ALA A 54 -0.64 -14.83 -8.13
C ALA A 54 -2.08 -14.76 -7.61
N LEU A 55 -2.53 -13.58 -7.17
CA LEU A 55 -3.91 -13.35 -6.70
C LEU A 55 -4.89 -13.00 -7.83
N GLY A 56 -4.38 -12.67 -9.02
CA GLY A 56 -5.22 -12.19 -10.12
C GLY A 56 -5.80 -10.79 -9.86
N ILE A 57 -5.11 -9.95 -9.07
CA ILE A 57 -5.54 -8.61 -8.69
C ILE A 57 -4.65 -7.58 -9.37
N ALA A 58 -5.25 -6.53 -9.93
CA ALA A 58 -4.52 -5.44 -10.57
C ALA A 58 -4.43 -4.20 -9.68
N ILE A 59 -3.35 -3.43 -9.90
CA ILE A 59 -3.16 -2.09 -9.35
C ILE A 59 -3.20 -1.08 -10.51
N PRO A 60 -4.39 -0.69 -10.98
CA PRO A 60 -4.52 0.17 -12.15
C PRO A 60 -4.16 1.63 -11.89
N VAL A 61 -4.09 2.04 -10.62
CA VAL A 61 -3.85 3.41 -10.22
C VAL A 61 -3.00 3.46 -8.95
N GLY A 62 -2.19 4.50 -8.85
CA GLY A 62 -1.36 4.73 -7.67
C GLY A 62 -0.56 6.01 -7.82
N LYS A 63 0.23 6.29 -6.80
CA LYS A 63 1.17 7.41 -6.75
C LYS A 63 2.36 7.05 -5.89
N ASP A 64 3.36 7.89 -5.92
CA ASP A 64 4.50 7.82 -5.03
C ASP A 64 4.72 9.11 -4.24
N SER A 65 5.49 8.99 -3.16
CA SER A 65 6.01 10.10 -2.36
C SER A 65 7.45 9.75 -2.02
N MET A 66 8.38 10.36 -2.75
CA MET A 66 9.80 9.97 -2.71
C MET A 66 10.66 10.84 -1.79
N SER A 67 10.09 11.88 -1.18
CA SER A 67 10.80 12.83 -0.31
C SER A 67 10.47 12.61 1.16
N MET A 68 10.46 11.37 1.62
CA MET A 68 10.04 11.01 2.98
C MET A 68 11.18 11.18 4.00
N ARG A 69 11.87 12.32 3.94
CA ARG A 69 12.91 12.73 4.87
C ARG A 69 12.75 14.20 5.23
N THR A 70 12.76 14.50 6.50
CA THR A 70 12.77 15.87 7.02
C THR A 70 14.17 16.20 7.55
N VAL A 71 14.66 17.39 7.18
CA VAL A 71 15.94 17.91 7.64
C VAL A 71 15.71 19.29 8.23
N TRP A 72 16.29 19.56 9.39
CA TRP A 72 16.21 20.88 10.04
C TRP A 72 17.52 21.19 10.77
N GLU A 73 17.68 22.41 11.20
CA GLU A 73 18.80 22.85 12.03
C GLU A 73 18.30 23.09 13.45
N ASP A 74 19.07 22.63 14.43
CA ASP A 74 18.81 22.80 15.84
C ASP A 74 20.12 23.13 16.55
N GLY A 75 20.22 24.37 17.08
CA GLY A 75 21.40 24.81 17.80
C GLY A 75 22.70 24.79 17.00
N GLY A 76 22.65 25.02 15.70
CA GLY A 76 23.81 24.97 14.79
C GLY A 76 24.16 23.56 14.29
N GLU A 77 23.41 22.54 14.71
CA GLU A 77 23.53 21.17 14.23
C GLU A 77 22.43 20.81 13.26
N GLN A 78 22.79 20.15 12.15
CA GLN A 78 21.79 19.62 11.24
C GLN A 78 21.18 18.34 11.81
N ARG A 79 19.87 18.33 11.93
CA ARG A 79 19.06 17.19 12.35
C ARG A 79 18.28 16.63 11.18
N SER A 80 18.00 15.34 11.21
CA SER A 80 17.13 14.73 10.21
C SER A 80 16.37 13.54 10.78
N VAL A 81 15.18 13.30 10.21
CA VAL A 81 14.42 12.08 10.39
C VAL A 81 14.05 11.52 9.01
N THR A 82 14.27 10.24 8.83
CA THR A 82 13.99 9.52 7.59
C THR A 82 12.87 8.52 7.86
N ALA A 83 11.75 8.64 7.15
CA ALA A 83 10.68 7.68 7.26
C ALA A 83 11.10 6.34 6.64
N PRO A 84 10.74 5.20 7.25
CA PRO A 84 10.94 3.92 6.60
C PRO A 84 10.06 3.78 5.37
N LEU A 85 10.46 2.89 4.44
CA LEU A 85 9.61 2.52 3.32
C LEU A 85 8.22 2.13 3.81
N SER A 86 7.20 2.73 3.21
CA SER A 86 5.80 2.47 3.54
C SER A 86 4.97 2.27 2.28
N LEU A 87 3.96 1.43 2.38
CA LEU A 87 2.99 1.18 1.32
C LEU A 87 1.58 1.29 1.90
N ILE A 88 0.79 2.19 1.34
CA ILE A 88 -0.64 2.32 1.65
C ILE A 88 -1.43 1.76 0.47
N VAL A 89 -2.29 0.81 0.74
CA VAL A 89 -3.12 0.15 -0.27
C VAL A 89 -4.60 0.40 0.04
N THR A 90 -5.34 0.81 -0.99
CA THR A 90 -6.80 0.89 -0.94
C THR A 90 -7.39 -0.11 -1.92
N ALA A 91 -8.32 -0.93 -1.45
CA ALA A 91 -9.01 -1.91 -2.28
C ALA A 91 -10.41 -1.39 -2.67
N PHE A 92 -10.78 -1.68 -3.91
CA PHE A 92 -12.09 -1.35 -4.48
C PHE A 92 -12.70 -2.58 -5.13
N ALA A 93 -13.99 -2.79 -4.93
CA ALA A 93 -14.74 -3.80 -5.64
C ALA A 93 -16.24 -3.44 -5.68
N PRO A 94 -16.95 -3.78 -6.76
CA PRO A 94 -18.41 -3.70 -6.75
C PRO A 94 -18.99 -4.72 -5.77
N THR A 95 -19.94 -4.30 -4.96
CA THR A 95 -20.71 -5.23 -4.13
C THR A 95 -21.89 -5.81 -4.93
N THR A 96 -22.17 -7.08 -4.73
CA THR A 96 -23.32 -7.74 -5.38
C THR A 96 -24.61 -7.57 -4.60
N ASP A 97 -24.52 -7.36 -3.30
CA ASP A 97 -25.66 -7.10 -2.41
C ASP A 97 -25.20 -6.29 -1.19
N VAL A 98 -25.55 -5.02 -1.14
CA VAL A 98 -25.16 -4.10 -0.06
C VAL A 98 -25.71 -4.49 1.32
N ARG A 99 -26.73 -5.33 1.36
CA ARG A 99 -27.34 -5.82 2.62
C ARG A 99 -26.53 -6.93 3.28
N LYS A 100 -25.58 -7.51 2.52
CA LYS A 100 -24.76 -8.65 2.96
C LYS A 100 -23.35 -8.20 3.28
N ALA A 101 -23.23 -7.26 4.18
CA ALA A 101 -21.94 -6.85 4.74
C ALA A 101 -21.77 -7.47 6.12
N LEU A 102 -20.55 -7.90 6.42
CA LEU A 102 -20.14 -8.30 7.76
C LEU A 102 -19.86 -7.05 8.58
N THR A 103 -20.51 -6.91 9.69
CA THR A 103 -20.26 -5.82 10.65
C THR A 103 -19.84 -6.43 11.99
N PRO A 104 -18.97 -5.76 12.75
CA PRO A 104 -18.68 -6.21 14.11
C PRO A 104 -19.94 -6.22 14.95
N GLU A 105 -20.18 -7.31 15.65
CA GLU A 105 -21.17 -7.31 16.75
C GLU A 105 -20.50 -6.65 17.96
N LEU A 106 -21.09 -5.58 18.44
CA LEU A 106 -20.64 -4.84 19.62
C LEU A 106 -21.44 -5.32 20.85
#